data_e18517d1230b391336c1a77fe11c2e10
#
_entry.id   e18517d1230b391336c1a77fe11c2e10
#
_cell.length_a   1.000
_cell.length_b   1.000
_cell.length_c   1.000
_cell.angle_alpha   90.00
_cell.angle_beta   90.00
_cell.angle_gamma   90.00
#
_symmetry.space_group_name_H-M   'P 1'
#
loop_
_entity.id
_entity.type
_entity.pdbx_description
1 polymer ?
#
loop_
_entity_poly.entity_id
_entity_poly.type
_entity_poly.pdbx_seq_one_letter_code
_entity_poly.pdbx_strand_id
1 'polypeptide(L)'
;MTRGIPPWNLGGFCMMIFYLVSSKRMDEFVPAPLEVAEVLPGVTLGGLYAAFYETGDFGALSEFSVSPALVRYKHKRGFYIPYSLAQAEDGVTQPKGAWGMKKGCARFRWEKGPSRWVLHVVCDGKEIAEIGLRTGAVAFPMRIGFSFFHLRGSGVFSYHADYTSKVRIASSTVRIPDDSPLALYRFRRKLITTAWESTKIVLHAPESDKNIVFSQGASEGIFQVGEDRIPLCGLKKGAEDRISWNRPS
;
A
#
# COMPACT_ATOMS: atom_id res chain seq x y z
N MET A 1 -25.60 -5.28 -4.65
CA MET A 1 -24.17 -5.07 -4.90
C MET A 1 -23.42 -6.23 -4.28
N THR A 2 -22.76 -7.04 -5.08
CA THR A 2 -21.97 -8.20 -4.63
C THR A 2 -20.67 -7.70 -4.00
N ARG A 3 -20.72 -7.35 -2.71
CA ARG A 3 -19.53 -7.02 -1.93
C ARG A 3 -18.62 -8.24 -1.87
N GLY A 4 -17.45 -8.17 -2.48
CA GLY A 4 -16.38 -9.13 -2.20
C GLY A 4 -15.80 -9.93 -3.36
N ILE A 5 -16.31 -9.84 -4.59
CA ILE A 5 -15.75 -10.55 -5.75
C ILE A 5 -15.01 -9.56 -6.68
N PRO A 6 -13.71 -9.77 -6.97
CA PRO A 6 -12.99 -8.96 -7.95
C PRO A 6 -13.53 -9.20 -9.39
N PRO A 7 -13.31 -8.26 -10.34
CA PRO A 7 -12.50 -7.05 -10.18
C PRO A 7 -13.17 -5.99 -9.32
N TRP A 8 -12.37 -5.24 -8.55
CA TRP A 8 -12.86 -4.16 -7.72
C TRP A 8 -12.56 -2.81 -8.36
N ASN A 9 -13.55 -1.92 -8.28
CA ASN A 9 -13.45 -0.56 -8.78
C ASN A 9 -13.28 0.38 -7.59
N LEU A 10 -12.23 1.20 -7.64
CA LEU A 10 -11.92 2.17 -6.61
C LEU A 10 -11.75 3.54 -7.28
N GLY A 11 -12.20 4.60 -6.62
CA GLY A 11 -12.10 5.96 -7.13
C GLY A 11 -11.67 6.92 -6.05
N GLY A 12 -10.76 7.86 -6.36
CA GLY A 12 -10.26 8.82 -5.40
C GLY A 12 -8.98 9.50 -5.85
N PHE A 13 -8.03 9.64 -4.95
CA PHE A 13 -6.71 10.19 -5.25
C PHE A 13 -5.61 9.38 -4.56
N CYS A 14 -4.41 9.44 -5.11
CA CYS A 14 -3.25 8.80 -4.49
C CYS A 14 -1.95 9.55 -4.75
N MET A 15 -0.93 9.20 -4.00
CA MET A 15 0.45 9.62 -4.20
C MET A 15 1.35 8.41 -4.34
N MET A 16 2.35 8.53 -5.23
CA MET A 16 3.37 7.51 -5.42
C MET A 16 4.74 8.17 -5.35
N ILE A 17 5.63 7.62 -4.56
CA ILE A 17 7.01 8.08 -4.41
C ILE A 17 7.92 6.90 -4.70
N PHE A 18 8.68 6.98 -5.77
CA PHE A 18 9.63 5.95 -6.15
C PHE A 18 11.06 6.32 -5.75
N TYR A 19 11.80 5.32 -5.34
CA TYR A 19 13.18 5.43 -4.90
C TYR A 19 14.08 4.47 -5.68
N LEU A 20 15.29 4.92 -5.99
CA LEU A 20 16.37 4.04 -6.41
C LEU A 20 17.04 3.48 -5.15
N VAL A 21 17.04 2.17 -5.01
CA VAL A 21 17.57 1.47 -3.85
C VAL A 21 18.56 0.38 -4.28
N SER A 22 19.51 0.04 -3.41
CA SER A 22 20.48 -1.03 -3.69
C SER A 22 19.77 -2.38 -3.73
N SER A 23 19.91 -3.11 -4.84
CA SER A 23 19.33 -4.45 -4.99
C SER A 23 19.87 -5.41 -3.93
N LYS A 24 21.18 -5.41 -3.71
CA LYS A 24 21.84 -6.25 -2.67
C LYS A 24 21.25 -6.02 -1.28
N ARG A 25 20.93 -4.75 -0.95
CA ARG A 25 20.35 -4.44 0.35
C ARG A 25 18.89 -4.88 0.43
N MET A 26 18.12 -4.71 -0.65
CA MET A 26 16.70 -5.05 -0.66
C MET A 26 16.49 -6.57 -0.68
N ASP A 27 17.46 -7.36 -1.09
CA ASP A 27 17.42 -8.82 -1.00
C ASP A 27 17.17 -9.32 0.43
N GLU A 28 17.62 -8.58 1.45
CA GLU A 28 17.38 -8.91 2.87
C GLU A 28 15.87 -8.81 3.25
N PHE A 29 15.09 -8.07 2.47
CA PHE A 29 13.67 -7.83 2.71
C PHE A 29 12.75 -8.56 1.73
N VAL A 30 13.31 -9.22 0.74
CA VAL A 30 12.56 -9.96 -0.28
C VAL A 30 12.71 -11.45 -0.05
N PRO A 31 11.67 -12.12 0.48
CA PRO A 31 11.78 -13.55 0.76
C PRO A 31 11.67 -14.39 -0.51
N ALA A 32 12.37 -15.53 -0.53
CA ALA A 32 12.19 -16.53 -1.57
C ALA A 32 10.71 -17.00 -1.65
N PRO A 33 10.21 -17.33 -2.83
CA PRO A 33 10.89 -17.49 -4.10
C PRO A 33 10.90 -16.22 -4.99
N LEU A 34 10.63 -15.05 -4.41
CA LEU A 34 10.74 -13.78 -5.13
C LEU A 34 12.23 -13.41 -5.27
N GLU A 35 12.59 -12.81 -6.40
CA GLU A 35 13.93 -12.32 -6.67
C GLU A 35 13.91 -10.82 -6.92
N VAL A 36 14.82 -10.05 -6.34
CA VAL A 36 14.93 -8.61 -6.63
C VAL A 36 15.23 -8.40 -8.12
N ALA A 37 14.41 -7.60 -8.78
CA ALA A 37 14.59 -7.23 -10.17
C ALA A 37 15.34 -5.91 -10.29
N GLU A 38 16.48 -5.90 -10.91
CA GLU A 38 17.26 -4.70 -11.15
C GLU A 38 16.70 -3.89 -12.33
N VAL A 39 16.72 -2.57 -12.19
CA VAL A 39 16.42 -1.60 -13.26
C VAL A 39 17.69 -1.02 -13.86
N LEU A 40 18.78 -1.02 -13.08
CA LEU A 40 20.15 -0.72 -13.44
C LEU A 40 21.05 -1.68 -12.66
N PRO A 41 22.31 -1.94 -13.08
CA PRO A 41 23.22 -2.81 -12.34
C PRO A 41 23.33 -2.39 -10.87
N GLY A 42 23.00 -3.30 -9.95
CA GLY A 42 23.03 -3.09 -8.50
C GLY A 42 21.89 -2.22 -7.94
N VAL A 43 20.89 -1.84 -8.75
CA VAL A 43 19.82 -0.91 -8.37
C VAL A 43 18.45 -1.46 -8.74
N THR A 44 17.52 -1.40 -7.80
CA THR A 44 16.10 -1.69 -8.01
C THR A 44 15.22 -0.49 -7.66
N LEU A 45 13.91 -0.60 -7.86
CA LEU A 45 12.92 0.40 -7.47
C LEU A 45 12.21 -0.01 -6.20
N GLY A 46 12.30 0.83 -5.17
CA GLY A 46 11.40 0.80 -4.03
C GLY A 46 10.38 1.93 -4.10
N GLY A 47 9.37 1.90 -3.23
CA GLY A 47 8.35 2.96 -3.26
C GLY A 47 7.44 3.02 -2.04
N LEU A 48 6.81 4.18 -1.92
CA LEU A 48 5.70 4.44 -1.01
C LEU A 48 4.47 4.75 -1.84
N TYR A 49 3.37 4.13 -1.47
CA TYR A 49 2.05 4.38 -2.03
C TYR A 49 1.10 4.81 -0.93
N ALA A 50 0.35 5.87 -1.14
CA ALA A 50 -0.74 6.24 -0.26
C ALA A 50 -1.94 6.67 -1.09
N ALA A 51 -3.13 6.22 -0.71
CA ALA A 51 -4.38 6.52 -1.39
C ALA A 51 -5.49 6.85 -0.41
N PHE A 52 -6.40 7.69 -0.86
CA PHE A 52 -7.72 7.85 -0.29
C PHE A 52 -8.74 7.51 -1.39
N TYR A 53 -9.43 6.42 -1.20
CA TYR A 53 -10.54 6.00 -2.04
C TYR A 53 -11.82 6.65 -1.50
N GLU A 54 -12.38 7.55 -2.27
CA GLU A 54 -13.63 8.27 -1.95
C GLU A 54 -14.85 7.39 -2.27
N THR A 55 -14.70 6.55 -3.29
CA THR A 55 -15.75 5.66 -3.80
C THR A 55 -15.18 4.30 -4.15
N GLY A 56 -16.02 3.30 -4.16
CA GLY A 56 -15.66 1.95 -4.62
C GLY A 56 -16.39 0.84 -3.88
N ASP A 57 -15.99 -0.38 -4.20
CA ASP A 57 -16.66 -1.59 -3.70
C ASP A 57 -16.49 -1.80 -2.19
N PHE A 58 -15.59 -1.03 -1.54
CA PHE A 58 -15.34 -1.10 -0.09
C PHE A 58 -15.79 0.14 0.69
N GLY A 59 -16.40 1.13 0.02
CA GLY A 59 -16.66 2.43 0.62
C GLY A 59 -15.42 3.31 0.70
N ALA A 60 -15.49 4.37 1.50
CA ALA A 60 -14.35 5.28 1.70
C ALA A 60 -13.24 4.60 2.51
N LEU A 61 -12.00 4.71 2.02
CA LEU A 61 -10.88 3.97 2.56
C LEU A 61 -9.57 4.70 2.35
N SER A 62 -8.77 4.84 3.40
CA SER A 62 -7.36 5.22 3.31
C SER A 62 -6.47 3.99 3.28
N GLU A 63 -5.44 4.01 2.46
CA GLU A 63 -4.44 2.95 2.34
C GLU A 63 -3.03 3.53 2.26
N PHE A 64 -2.09 2.86 2.92
CA PHE A 64 -0.67 3.14 2.81
C PHE A 64 0.09 1.83 2.64
N SER A 65 0.93 1.75 1.61
CA SER A 65 1.71 0.56 1.29
C SER A 65 3.16 0.91 1.02
N VAL A 66 4.04 -0.01 1.38
CA VAL A 66 5.48 0.09 1.14
C VAL A 66 5.92 -1.05 0.26
N SER A 67 6.70 -0.72 -0.76
CA SER A 67 7.42 -1.70 -1.56
C SER A 67 8.92 -1.52 -1.37
N PRO A 68 9.63 -2.47 -0.77
CA PRO A 68 11.08 -2.41 -0.68
C PRO A 68 11.75 -2.51 -2.05
N ALA A 69 11.20 -3.31 -2.96
CA ALA A 69 11.82 -3.58 -4.25
C ALA A 69 10.81 -3.92 -5.35
N LEU A 70 11.21 -3.63 -6.59
CA LEU A 70 10.69 -4.33 -7.74
C LEU A 70 11.24 -5.76 -7.71
N VAL A 71 10.37 -6.75 -7.96
CA VAL A 71 10.74 -8.17 -7.90
C VAL A 71 10.36 -8.90 -9.17
N ARG A 72 10.97 -10.07 -9.36
CA ARG A 72 10.63 -11.03 -10.38
C ARG A 72 10.17 -12.33 -9.72
N TYR A 73 9.14 -12.92 -10.30
CA TYR A 73 8.72 -14.27 -10.00
C TYR A 73 8.32 -14.97 -11.30
N LYS A 74 9.01 -16.06 -11.64
CA LYS A 74 8.88 -16.71 -12.95
C LYS A 74 9.11 -15.67 -14.06
N HIS A 75 8.15 -15.50 -14.97
CA HIS A 75 8.22 -14.53 -16.09
C HIS A 75 7.59 -13.15 -15.78
N LYS A 76 6.99 -12.98 -14.58
CA LYS A 76 6.31 -11.75 -14.19
C LYS A 76 7.23 -10.84 -13.37
N ARG A 77 7.07 -9.53 -13.55
CA ARG A 77 7.71 -8.49 -12.72
C ARG A 77 6.63 -7.64 -12.05
N GLY A 78 6.90 -7.16 -10.85
CA GLY A 78 5.99 -6.29 -10.11
C GLY A 78 6.59 -5.83 -8.79
N PHE A 79 5.88 -5.00 -8.07
CA PHE A 79 6.32 -4.51 -6.77
C PHE A 79 5.97 -5.52 -5.67
N TYR A 80 6.94 -5.83 -4.83
CA TYR A 80 6.69 -6.63 -3.64
C TYR A 80 6.07 -5.76 -2.54
N ILE A 81 4.92 -6.17 -2.04
CA ILE A 81 4.21 -5.48 -0.94
C ILE A 81 4.22 -6.41 0.27
N PRO A 82 5.16 -6.25 1.21
CA PRO A 82 5.23 -7.08 2.42
C PRO A 82 4.01 -6.87 3.32
N TYR A 83 3.51 -5.65 3.40
CA TYR A 83 2.30 -5.29 4.13
C TYR A 83 1.72 -3.96 3.64
N SER A 84 0.45 -3.75 3.94
CA SER A 84 -0.20 -2.46 3.80
C SER A 84 -0.96 -2.09 5.07
N LEU A 85 -1.20 -0.80 5.27
CA LEU A 85 -2.00 -0.24 6.33
C LEU A 85 -3.28 0.33 5.73
N ALA A 86 -4.40 0.16 6.41
CA ALA A 86 -5.66 0.66 5.93
C ALA A 86 -6.55 1.14 7.08
N GLN A 87 -7.40 2.12 6.77
CA GLN A 87 -8.45 2.61 7.64
C GLN A 87 -9.73 2.78 6.82
N ALA A 88 -10.79 2.10 7.23
CA ALA A 88 -12.13 2.33 6.71
C ALA A 88 -12.81 3.42 7.53
N GLU A 89 -13.44 4.41 6.88
CA GLU A 89 -14.11 5.51 7.59
C GLU A 89 -15.41 5.07 8.26
N ASP A 90 -16.10 4.09 7.67
CA ASP A 90 -17.41 3.62 8.16
C ASP A 90 -17.34 2.40 9.09
N GLY A 91 -16.16 2.08 9.63
CA GLY A 91 -15.98 0.86 10.43
C GLY A 91 -16.22 -0.44 9.66
N VAL A 92 -16.41 -0.36 8.35
CA VAL A 92 -16.57 -1.52 7.48
C VAL A 92 -15.24 -2.22 7.38
N THR A 93 -15.11 -3.33 8.05
CA THR A 93 -13.95 -4.21 7.91
C THR A 93 -13.81 -4.60 6.46
N GLN A 94 -12.67 -4.27 5.86
CA GLN A 94 -12.33 -4.83 4.54
C GLN A 94 -12.51 -6.36 4.59
N PRO A 95 -12.93 -7.00 3.49
CA PRO A 95 -13.02 -8.45 3.46
C PRO A 95 -11.68 -9.03 3.88
N LYS A 96 -11.64 -9.56 5.10
CA LYS A 96 -10.45 -10.21 5.64
C LYS A 96 -10.09 -11.33 4.67
N GLY A 97 -8.96 -11.21 4.01
CA GLY A 97 -8.38 -12.31 3.25
C GLY A 97 -8.65 -12.37 1.76
N ALA A 98 -9.47 -11.50 1.16
CA ALA A 98 -9.72 -11.55 -0.29
C ALA A 98 -8.45 -11.45 -1.14
N TRP A 99 -7.41 -10.80 -0.62
CA TRP A 99 -6.11 -10.59 -1.32
C TRP A 99 -4.95 -11.34 -0.68
N GLY A 100 -5.17 -12.01 0.44
CA GLY A 100 -4.07 -12.67 1.17
C GLY A 100 -3.05 -11.71 1.78
N MET A 101 -3.15 -10.40 1.54
CA MET A 101 -2.25 -9.41 2.13
C MET A 101 -2.52 -9.24 3.63
N LYS A 102 -1.46 -9.19 4.40
CA LYS A 102 -1.52 -8.72 5.79
C LYS A 102 -1.81 -7.22 5.76
N LYS A 103 -3.02 -6.81 6.15
CA LYS A 103 -3.34 -5.40 6.33
C LYS A 103 -3.36 -5.08 7.82
N GLY A 104 -2.50 -4.17 8.22
CA GLY A 104 -2.52 -3.55 9.53
C GLY A 104 -3.54 -2.42 9.59
N CYS A 105 -3.95 -2.02 10.80
CA CYS A 105 -4.79 -0.85 11.03
C CYS A 105 -3.91 0.36 11.32
N ALA A 106 -4.22 1.50 10.70
CA ALA A 106 -3.62 2.78 11.04
C ALA A 106 -4.67 3.89 10.96
N ARG A 107 -4.42 5.00 11.62
CA ARG A 107 -5.19 6.23 11.42
C ARG A 107 -4.48 7.09 10.39
N PHE A 108 -5.26 7.69 9.50
CA PHE A 108 -4.78 8.55 8.43
C PHE A 108 -5.38 9.94 8.60
N ARG A 109 -4.52 10.95 8.58
CA ARG A 109 -4.95 12.33 8.51
C ARG A 109 -4.44 12.94 7.22
N TRP A 110 -5.39 13.23 6.32
CA TRP A 110 -5.14 13.87 5.06
C TRP A 110 -5.45 15.36 5.13
N GLU A 111 -4.52 16.17 4.65
CA GLU A 111 -4.71 17.59 4.38
C GLU A 111 -4.43 17.80 2.89
N LYS A 112 -5.50 17.94 2.09
CA LYS A 112 -5.40 18.06 0.64
C LYS A 112 -5.89 19.41 0.19
N GLY A 113 -4.94 20.28 -0.21
CA GLY A 113 -5.20 21.54 -0.91
C GLY A 113 -4.94 21.44 -2.41
N PRO A 114 -5.13 22.55 -3.15
CA PRO A 114 -4.97 22.56 -4.61
C PRO A 114 -3.55 22.20 -5.09
N SER A 115 -2.53 22.58 -4.34
CA SER A 115 -1.12 22.36 -4.70
C SER A 115 -0.29 21.71 -3.60
N ARG A 116 -0.87 21.52 -2.42
CA ARG A 116 -0.18 20.94 -1.26
C ARG A 116 -1.02 19.85 -0.63
N TRP A 117 -0.43 18.68 -0.44
CA TRP A 117 -1.03 17.57 0.27
C TRP A 117 -0.12 17.20 1.44
N VAL A 118 -0.70 16.87 2.56
CA VAL A 118 0.00 16.30 3.71
C VAL A 118 -0.74 15.07 4.17
N LEU A 119 0.01 14.02 4.45
CA LEU A 119 -0.49 12.78 5.01
C LEU A 119 0.28 12.46 6.28
N HIS A 120 -0.45 12.21 7.36
CA HIS A 120 0.08 11.60 8.57
C HIS A 120 -0.46 10.18 8.70
N VAL A 121 0.43 9.23 8.94
CA VAL A 121 0.10 7.82 9.18
C VAL A 121 0.45 7.49 10.62
N VAL A 122 -0.56 7.15 11.41
CA VAL A 122 -0.44 6.88 12.85
C VAL A 122 -0.85 5.45 13.14
N CYS A 123 0.03 4.69 13.77
CA CYS A 123 -0.16 3.31 14.15
C CYS A 123 0.08 3.16 15.64
N ASP A 124 -0.85 2.56 16.39
CA ASP A 124 -0.79 2.40 17.85
C ASP A 124 -0.45 3.71 18.61
N GLY A 125 -1.04 4.83 18.14
CA GLY A 125 -0.82 6.15 18.76
C GLY A 125 0.52 6.81 18.39
N LYS A 126 1.39 6.16 17.61
CA LYS A 126 2.66 6.70 17.15
C LYS A 126 2.59 7.07 15.67
N GLU A 127 3.11 8.23 15.31
CA GLU A 127 3.31 8.60 13.91
C GLU A 127 4.44 7.76 13.31
N ILE A 128 4.14 7.01 12.25
CA ILE A 128 5.10 6.15 11.56
C ILE A 128 5.60 6.75 10.25
N ALA A 129 4.85 7.69 9.68
CA ALA A 129 5.24 8.45 8.52
C ALA A 129 4.47 9.77 8.43
N GLU A 130 5.16 10.83 8.01
CA GLU A 130 4.59 12.08 7.54
C GLU A 130 5.06 12.32 6.12
N ILE A 131 4.13 12.58 5.19
CA ILE A 131 4.42 12.81 3.79
C ILE A 131 3.79 14.12 3.36
N GLY A 132 4.64 15.09 3.01
CA GLY A 132 4.21 16.33 2.39
C GLY A 132 4.46 16.29 0.88
N LEU A 133 3.48 16.70 0.07
CA LEU A 133 3.63 16.92 -1.36
C LEU A 133 3.37 18.37 -1.73
N ARG A 134 4.13 18.84 -2.73
CA ARG A 134 3.81 20.06 -3.48
C ARG A 134 3.70 19.68 -4.96
N THR A 135 2.49 19.80 -5.51
CA THR A 135 2.21 19.40 -6.89
C THR A 135 2.63 20.48 -7.88
N GLY A 136 3.12 20.06 -9.04
CA GLY A 136 3.34 20.95 -10.18
C GLY A 136 2.03 21.46 -10.78
N ALA A 137 2.11 22.51 -11.58
CA ALA A 137 0.93 23.13 -12.19
C ALA A 137 0.28 22.25 -13.27
N VAL A 138 1.09 21.50 -14.02
CA VAL A 138 0.64 20.74 -15.18
C VAL A 138 0.15 19.36 -14.74
N ALA A 139 -1.07 19.02 -15.11
CA ALA A 139 -1.63 17.68 -15.01
C ALA A 139 -1.75 17.06 -16.40
N PHE A 140 -1.43 15.80 -16.53
CA PHE A 140 -1.58 15.05 -17.77
C PHE A 140 -2.37 13.77 -17.54
N PRO A 141 -3.19 13.35 -18.50
CA PRO A 141 -3.91 12.10 -18.38
C PRO A 141 -2.92 10.93 -18.48
N MET A 142 -3.10 9.93 -17.63
CA MET A 142 -2.28 8.73 -17.62
C MET A 142 -3.14 7.48 -17.47
N ARG A 143 -2.76 6.46 -18.24
CA ARG A 143 -3.22 5.08 -18.06
C ARG A 143 -2.00 4.21 -17.88
N ILE A 144 -1.96 3.44 -16.79
CA ILE A 144 -0.84 2.54 -16.50
C ILE A 144 -1.33 1.38 -15.64
N GLY A 145 -0.73 0.21 -15.86
CA GLY A 145 -0.94 -0.96 -15.03
C GLY A 145 0.28 -1.25 -14.16
N PHE A 146 0.04 -1.70 -12.93
CA PHE A 146 1.06 -2.18 -12.02
C PHE A 146 0.73 -3.60 -11.59
N SER A 147 1.74 -4.45 -11.55
CA SER A 147 1.66 -5.76 -10.93
C SER A 147 2.30 -5.74 -9.56
N PHE A 148 1.69 -6.47 -8.65
CA PHE A 148 2.11 -6.54 -7.26
C PHE A 148 2.21 -8.00 -6.82
N PHE A 149 3.16 -8.26 -5.91
CA PHE A 149 3.37 -9.55 -5.30
C PHE A 149 3.28 -9.45 -3.79
N HIS A 150 2.73 -10.49 -3.18
CA HIS A 150 2.82 -10.71 -1.75
C HIS A 150 2.90 -12.21 -1.45
N LEU A 151 3.32 -12.55 -0.25
CA LEU A 151 3.44 -13.92 0.21
C LEU A 151 2.42 -14.21 1.31
N ARG A 152 1.81 -15.39 1.23
CA ARG A 152 0.96 -15.90 2.30
C ARG A 152 1.27 -17.38 2.51
N GLY A 153 1.82 -17.70 3.69
CA GLY A 153 2.42 -19.01 3.90
C GLY A 153 3.51 -19.26 2.86
N SER A 154 3.46 -20.42 2.21
CA SER A 154 4.41 -20.78 1.14
C SER A 154 3.90 -20.41 -0.27
N GLY A 155 2.78 -19.70 -0.40
CA GLY A 155 2.20 -19.31 -1.69
C GLY A 155 2.59 -17.90 -2.12
N VAL A 156 2.87 -17.73 -3.40
CA VAL A 156 3.06 -16.43 -4.04
C VAL A 156 1.72 -15.99 -4.63
N PHE A 157 1.29 -14.80 -4.27
CA PHE A 157 0.12 -14.15 -4.83
C PHE A 157 0.56 -12.98 -5.69
N SER A 158 -0.01 -12.88 -6.87
CA SER A 158 0.15 -11.71 -7.73
C SER A 158 -1.21 -11.13 -8.08
N TYR A 159 -1.27 -9.82 -8.20
CA TYR A 159 -2.44 -9.12 -8.68
C TYR A 159 -2.03 -7.94 -9.54
N HIS A 160 -2.93 -7.52 -10.40
CA HIS A 160 -2.74 -6.40 -11.32
C HIS A 160 -3.75 -5.30 -11.02
N ALA A 161 -3.30 -4.05 -11.11
CA ALA A 161 -4.17 -2.89 -10.97
C ALA A 161 -3.96 -1.95 -12.15
N ASP A 162 -5.05 -1.61 -12.82
CA ASP A 162 -5.09 -0.61 -13.87
C ASP A 162 -5.50 0.74 -13.30
N TYR A 163 -4.69 1.74 -13.54
CA TYR A 163 -4.91 3.12 -13.10
C TYR A 163 -5.26 4.00 -14.30
N THR A 164 -6.31 4.79 -14.15
CA THR A 164 -6.64 5.90 -15.05
C THR A 164 -6.77 7.15 -14.22
N SER A 165 -5.97 8.18 -14.48
CA SER A 165 -5.86 9.34 -13.59
C SER A 165 -5.38 10.60 -14.33
N LYS A 166 -5.55 11.75 -13.67
CA LYS A 166 -4.80 12.97 -13.96
C LYS A 166 -3.58 13.00 -13.03
N VAL A 167 -2.38 13.00 -13.61
CA VAL A 167 -1.12 12.89 -12.87
C VAL A 167 -0.36 14.20 -12.91
N ARG A 168 0.17 14.63 -11.77
CA ARG A 168 1.11 15.75 -11.64
C ARG A 168 2.43 15.25 -11.11
N ILE A 169 3.53 15.73 -11.66
CA ILE A 169 4.84 15.60 -11.03
C ILE A 169 4.82 16.47 -9.78
N ALA A 170 5.41 15.99 -8.71
CA ALA A 170 5.44 16.68 -7.43
C ALA A 170 6.83 16.63 -6.80
N SER A 171 7.11 17.60 -5.94
CA SER A 171 8.16 17.47 -4.94
C SER A 171 7.57 16.90 -3.65
N SER A 172 8.36 16.18 -2.87
CA SER A 172 7.90 15.64 -1.58
C SER A 172 8.92 15.78 -0.48
N THR A 173 8.42 15.96 0.73
CA THR A 173 9.12 15.70 1.98
C THR A 173 8.58 14.42 2.56
N VAL A 174 9.44 13.51 3.01
CA VAL A 174 9.07 12.27 3.67
C VAL A 174 9.84 12.21 4.96
N ARG A 175 9.12 12.19 6.07
CA ARG A 175 9.66 12.03 7.41
C ARG A 175 9.22 10.68 7.95
N ILE A 176 10.18 9.85 8.23
CA ILE A 176 9.98 8.53 8.85
C ILE A 176 10.76 8.58 10.16
N PRO A 177 10.09 8.51 11.33
CA PRO A 177 10.76 8.44 12.62
C PRO A 177 11.72 7.25 12.70
N ASP A 178 12.83 7.39 13.44
CA ASP A 178 13.84 6.34 13.53
C ASP A 178 13.32 5.05 14.19
N ASP A 179 12.32 5.17 15.07
CA ASP A 179 11.61 4.04 15.69
C ASP A 179 10.47 3.49 14.85
N SER A 180 10.23 4.05 13.68
CA SER A 180 9.25 3.54 12.73
C SER A 180 9.74 2.24 12.08
N PRO A 181 8.87 1.23 11.89
CA PRO A 181 9.22 0.02 11.14
C PRO A 181 9.64 0.30 9.70
N LEU A 182 9.28 1.46 9.17
CA LEU A 182 9.64 1.89 7.82
C LEU A 182 11.09 2.38 7.72
N ALA A 183 11.72 2.76 8.83
CA ALA A 183 13.10 3.26 8.87
C ALA A 183 14.11 2.19 8.39
N LEU A 184 13.74 0.90 8.49
CA LEU A 184 14.54 -0.23 8.01
C LEU A 184 14.90 -0.12 6.52
N TYR A 185 13.98 0.38 5.69
CA TYR A 185 14.18 0.46 4.23
C TYR A 185 15.17 1.56 3.82
N ARG A 186 15.38 2.57 4.67
CA ARG A 186 16.31 3.70 4.45
C ARG A 186 16.19 4.30 3.04
N PHE A 187 14.98 4.62 2.60
CA PHE A 187 14.74 5.28 1.32
C PHE A 187 15.39 6.66 1.29
N ARG A 188 16.47 6.79 0.51
CA ARG A 188 17.25 8.04 0.46
C ARG A 188 17.21 8.72 -0.91
N ARG A 189 17.37 7.96 -1.99
CA ARG A 189 17.49 8.48 -3.35
C ARG A 189 16.15 8.47 -4.05
N LYS A 190 15.36 9.53 -3.86
CA LYS A 190 14.10 9.72 -4.60
C LYS A 190 14.37 9.77 -6.10
N LEU A 191 13.61 9.02 -6.88
CA LEU A 191 13.59 9.07 -8.33
C LEU A 191 12.51 10.04 -8.80
N ILE A 192 11.28 9.82 -8.37
CA ILE A 192 10.13 10.62 -8.78
C ILE A 192 9.04 10.57 -7.71
N THR A 193 8.33 11.69 -7.58
CA THR A 193 7.09 11.78 -6.81
C THR A 193 5.97 12.21 -7.73
N THR A 194 4.82 11.58 -7.60
CA THR A 194 3.63 11.86 -8.41
C THR A 194 2.38 11.97 -7.53
N ALA A 195 1.53 12.93 -7.86
CA ALA A 195 0.19 13.10 -7.31
C ALA A 195 -0.83 12.70 -8.38
N TRP A 196 -1.79 11.86 -8.03
CA TRP A 196 -2.77 11.26 -8.90
C TRP A 196 -4.16 11.71 -8.47
N GLU A 197 -4.85 12.45 -9.33
CA GLU A 197 -6.15 13.08 -9.05
C GLU A 197 -7.24 12.42 -9.91
N SER A 198 -8.45 12.37 -9.38
CA SER A 198 -9.58 11.74 -10.08
C SER A 198 -9.23 10.34 -10.58
N THR A 199 -8.52 9.60 -9.73
CA THR A 199 -8.01 8.27 -10.05
C THR A 199 -9.14 7.26 -10.07
N LYS A 200 -9.18 6.44 -11.11
CA LYS A 200 -9.98 5.23 -11.19
C LYS A 200 -9.03 4.04 -11.22
N ILE A 201 -9.27 3.06 -10.38
CA ILE A 201 -8.47 1.85 -10.28
C ILE A 201 -9.39 0.66 -10.50
N VAL A 202 -8.98 -0.21 -11.42
CA VAL A 202 -9.55 -1.55 -11.57
C VAL A 202 -8.55 -2.54 -10.99
N LEU A 203 -8.92 -3.14 -9.89
CA LEU A 203 -8.08 -4.10 -9.18
C LEU A 203 -8.55 -5.51 -9.52
N HIS A 204 -7.75 -6.21 -10.32
CA HIS A 204 -8.08 -7.54 -10.86
C HIS A 204 -7.98 -8.63 -9.78
N ALA A 205 -8.61 -9.77 -10.04
CA ALA A 205 -8.53 -10.92 -9.16
C ALA A 205 -7.08 -11.34 -8.93
N PRO A 206 -6.72 -11.71 -7.70
CA PRO A 206 -5.38 -12.24 -7.44
C PRO A 206 -5.21 -13.60 -8.10
N GLU A 207 -4.02 -13.84 -8.63
CA GLU A 207 -3.57 -15.15 -9.06
C GLU A 207 -2.66 -15.75 -7.98
N SER A 208 -2.80 -17.04 -7.75
CA SER A 208 -1.94 -17.80 -6.83
C SER A 208 -1.28 -18.94 -7.59
N ASP A 209 0.00 -19.21 -7.27
CA ASP A 209 0.73 -20.35 -7.82
C ASP A 209 0.34 -21.70 -7.20
N LYS A 210 -0.44 -21.68 -6.14
CA LYS A 210 -1.07 -22.85 -5.53
C LYS A 210 -2.57 -22.79 -5.78
N ASN A 211 -3.21 -23.94 -5.98
CA ASN A 211 -4.65 -24.06 -6.05
C ASN A 211 -5.28 -23.77 -4.67
N ILE A 212 -5.26 -22.49 -4.27
CA ILE A 212 -5.89 -22.04 -3.04
C ILE A 212 -7.32 -21.66 -3.42
N VAL A 213 -8.25 -22.52 -3.08
CA VAL A 213 -9.68 -22.23 -3.17
C VAL A 213 -9.97 -21.15 -2.13
N PHE A 214 -10.37 -19.98 -2.60
CA PHE A 214 -10.88 -18.93 -1.71
C PHE A 214 -12.26 -19.37 -1.20
N SER A 215 -12.29 -20.08 -0.07
CA SER A 215 -13.56 -20.39 0.58
C SER A 215 -14.14 -19.10 1.17
N GLN A 216 -15.34 -18.75 0.75
CA GLN A 216 -16.15 -17.78 1.49
C GLN A 216 -16.39 -18.38 2.89
N GLY A 217 -15.86 -17.76 3.94
CA GLY A 217 -16.25 -18.05 5.31
C GLY A 217 -15.28 -18.87 6.17
N ALA A 218 -13.98 -18.74 6.03
CA ALA A 218 -13.06 -19.30 7.04
C ALA A 218 -12.80 -18.27 8.15
N SER A 219 -13.57 -18.38 9.22
CA SER A 219 -13.25 -17.84 10.54
C SER A 219 -11.94 -18.47 11.04
N GLU A 220 -11.05 -17.60 11.54
CA GLU A 220 -9.98 -17.90 12.50
C GLU A 220 -9.11 -19.14 12.24
N GLY A 221 -8.10 -18.99 11.39
CA GLY A 221 -6.91 -19.83 11.40
C GLY A 221 -5.71 -19.01 11.85
N ILE A 222 -5.23 -19.22 13.06
CA ILE A 222 -3.94 -18.71 13.55
C ILE A 222 -2.87 -19.43 12.74
N PHE A 223 -2.25 -18.75 11.77
CA PHE A 223 -1.05 -19.24 11.12
C PHE A 223 0.15 -18.54 11.71
N GLN A 224 0.94 -19.28 12.46
CA GLN A 224 2.31 -18.91 12.76
C GLN A 224 3.09 -18.93 11.44
N VAL A 225 3.43 -17.75 10.95
CA VAL A 225 4.48 -17.55 9.93
C VAL A 225 5.72 -17.15 10.69
N GLY A 226 6.86 -17.74 10.33
CA GLY A 226 8.12 -17.56 11.01
C GLY A 226 8.40 -16.11 11.39
N GLU A 227 9.15 -15.93 12.47
CA GLU A 227 9.46 -14.67 13.15
C GLU A 227 9.94 -13.60 12.16
N ASP A 228 9.00 -12.90 11.56
CA ASP A 228 9.27 -11.77 10.69
C ASP A 228 9.74 -10.61 11.55
N ARG A 229 10.96 -10.15 11.31
CA ARG A 229 11.60 -8.99 11.95
C ARG A 229 10.91 -7.65 11.70
N ILE A 230 9.67 -7.63 11.19
CA ILE A 230 8.84 -6.44 11.03
C ILE A 230 7.77 -6.51 12.11
N PRO A 231 7.84 -5.68 13.16
CA PRO A 231 6.78 -5.62 14.15
C PRO A 231 5.52 -5.12 13.46
N LEU A 232 4.57 -6.01 13.27
CA LEU A 232 3.21 -5.63 12.93
C LEU A 232 2.67 -4.82 14.09
N CYS A 233 2.05 -3.69 13.78
CA CYS A 233 1.22 -2.95 14.73
C CYS A 233 0.31 -3.93 15.47
N GLY A 234 0.53 -4.07 16.79
CA GLY A 234 -0.12 -5.11 17.57
C GLY A 234 -1.63 -4.93 17.63
N LEU A 235 -2.35 -5.92 17.13
CA LEU A 235 -3.79 -6.04 17.34
C LEU A 235 -4.05 -6.35 18.82
N LYS A 236 -4.14 -5.35 19.69
CA LYS A 236 -4.83 -5.50 20.98
C LYS A 236 -6.32 -5.38 20.72
N LYS A 237 -7.06 -6.45 20.90
CA LYS A 237 -8.51 -6.43 21.06
C LYS A 237 -8.85 -5.62 22.34
N GLY A 238 -9.71 -4.63 22.17
CA GLY A 238 -10.49 -4.04 23.29
C GLY A 238 -10.08 -2.63 23.68
N ALA A 239 -10.78 -1.65 23.12
CA ALA A 239 -11.30 -0.48 23.82
C ALA A 239 -12.31 0.19 22.88
N GLU A 240 -13.57 0.14 23.25
CA GLU A 240 -14.63 0.96 22.66
C GLU A 240 -14.43 2.40 23.15
N ASP A 241 -13.74 3.21 22.38
CA ASP A 241 -13.72 4.65 22.59
C ASP A 241 -14.70 5.31 21.61
N ARG A 242 -15.79 5.79 22.16
CA ARG A 242 -16.75 6.67 21.47
C ARG A 242 -16.04 7.97 21.11
N ILE A 243 -15.78 8.18 19.83
CA ILE A 243 -15.22 9.43 19.33
C ILE A 243 -16.39 10.33 18.92
N SER A 244 -16.57 11.45 19.62
CA SER A 244 -17.46 12.53 19.23
C SER A 244 -16.81 13.37 18.15
N TRP A 245 -17.47 13.48 17.01
CA TRP A 245 -17.06 14.33 15.89
C TRP A 245 -17.64 15.73 16.07
N ASN A 246 -16.80 16.74 16.27
CA ASN A 246 -17.18 18.13 16.06
C ASN A 246 -17.02 18.48 14.57
N ARG A 247 -18.14 18.73 13.89
CA ARG A 247 -18.13 19.38 12.58
C ARG A 247 -17.84 20.87 12.78
N PRO A 248 -16.91 21.50 12.08
CA PRO A 248 -16.86 22.94 12.02
C PRO A 248 -18.03 23.45 11.16
N SER A 249 -18.69 24.46 11.70
CA SER A 249 -19.76 25.24 11.09
C SER A 249 -19.29 25.99 9.84
#